data_4c40ff6f14f4bdd090d8166bbd1beccb
#
_entry.id   4c40ff6f14f4bdd090d8166bbd1beccb
#
_cell.length_a   1.000
_cell.length_b   1.000
_cell.length_c   1.000
_cell.angle_alpha   90.00
_cell.angle_beta   90.00
_cell.angle_gamma   90.00
#
_symmetry.space_group_name_H-M   'P 1'
#
loop_
_entity.id
_entity.type
_entity.pdbx_description
1 polymer ?
#
loop_
_entity_poly.entity_id
_entity_poly.type
_entity_poly.pdbx_seq_one_letter_code
_entity_poly.pdbx_strand_id
1 'polypeptide(L)'
;VKNKSIKRENVIFHRLFGGGTDYSAGEDTLFIADLIKKGLKVYSYPANIASVDQSTSTWFKGYNEKFFYDKGALFGALSKRYGWLLCRLVLWKNRRSLFNANISYRCGKKLAKAGFVGFRHNVTYERRNDNE
;
A
#
# COMPACT_ATOMS: atom_id res chain seq x y z
N VAL A 1 -17.13 -9.96 3.81
CA VAL A 1 -16.88 -10.09 5.26
C VAL A 1 -18.02 -9.48 6.03
N LYS A 2 -18.45 -10.15 7.12
CA LYS A 2 -19.52 -9.61 7.99
C LYS A 2 -18.94 -8.54 8.91
N ASN A 3 -19.68 -7.44 9.11
CA ASN A 3 -19.25 -6.31 9.96
C ASN A 3 -18.95 -6.75 11.41
N LYS A 4 -19.74 -7.66 11.97
CA LYS A 4 -19.49 -8.25 13.31
C LYS A 4 -18.10 -8.92 13.41
N SER A 5 -17.64 -9.59 12.34
CA SER A 5 -16.32 -10.24 12.30
C SER A 5 -15.18 -9.21 12.27
N ILE A 6 -15.34 -8.12 11.53
CA ILE A 6 -14.35 -7.03 11.48
C ILE A 6 -14.17 -6.42 12.88
N LYS A 7 -15.30 -6.11 13.56
CA LYS A 7 -15.28 -5.54 14.90
C LYS A 7 -14.65 -6.50 15.94
N ARG A 8 -15.03 -7.79 15.89
CA ARG A 8 -14.48 -8.81 16.81
C ARG A 8 -12.97 -8.95 16.68
N GLU A 9 -12.45 -8.96 15.46
CA GLU A 9 -11.04 -9.12 15.18
C GLU A 9 -10.27 -7.79 15.27
N ASN A 10 -10.92 -6.68 15.59
CA ASN A 10 -10.33 -5.34 15.67
C ASN A 10 -9.48 -4.99 14.44
N VAL A 11 -10.05 -5.18 13.24
CA VAL A 11 -9.38 -4.81 11.99
C VAL A 11 -9.71 -3.36 11.67
N ILE A 12 -8.68 -2.53 11.57
CA ILE A 12 -8.81 -1.10 11.30
C ILE A 12 -7.96 -0.71 10.07
N PHE A 13 -8.31 0.38 9.43
CA PHE A 13 -7.50 0.95 8.35
C PHE A 13 -6.17 1.48 8.88
N HIS A 14 -5.12 1.31 8.09
CA HIS A 14 -3.79 1.76 8.46
C HIS A 14 -3.69 3.29 8.33
N ARG A 15 -3.37 4.00 9.43
CA ARG A 15 -3.40 5.47 9.49
C ARG A 15 -2.39 6.19 8.61
N LEU A 16 -1.28 5.54 8.25
CA LEU A 16 -0.23 6.14 7.41
C LEU A 16 -0.50 5.98 5.91
N PHE A 17 -1.56 5.26 5.52
CA PHE A 17 -1.91 5.03 4.12
C PHE A 17 -3.29 5.59 3.82
N GLY A 18 -3.44 6.21 2.64
CA GLY A 18 -4.70 6.79 2.17
C GLY A 18 -4.57 8.22 1.69
N GLY A 19 -5.67 8.78 1.22
CA GLY A 19 -5.70 10.17 0.76
C GLY A 19 -5.38 11.15 1.88
N GLY A 20 -4.40 12.05 1.65
CA GLY A 20 -3.98 13.06 2.62
C GLY A 20 -3.04 12.58 3.71
N THR A 21 -2.55 11.33 3.65
CA THR A 21 -1.56 10.79 4.59
C THR A 21 -0.17 10.69 3.97
N ASP A 22 0.81 10.18 4.73
CA ASP A 22 2.21 10.06 4.30
C ASP A 22 2.36 9.22 3.02
N TYR A 23 1.59 8.14 2.91
CA TYR A 23 1.56 7.26 1.74
C TYR A 23 0.19 7.35 1.06
N SER A 24 0.19 7.84 -0.17
CA SER A 24 -0.99 8.30 -0.92
C SER A 24 -2.09 7.26 -1.12
N ALA A 25 -1.77 5.95 -1.06
CA ALA A 25 -2.74 4.88 -1.31
C ALA A 25 -2.23 3.54 -0.75
N GLY A 26 -3.14 2.59 -0.52
CA GLY A 26 -2.82 1.23 -0.12
C GLY A 26 -3.56 0.78 1.14
N GLU A 27 -4.34 1.65 1.75
CA GLU A 27 -5.18 1.37 2.92
C GLU A 27 -6.11 0.18 2.68
N ASP A 28 -6.78 0.14 1.53
CA ASP A 28 -7.68 -0.96 1.15
C ASP A 28 -6.92 -2.30 1.04
N THR A 29 -5.74 -2.25 0.41
CA THR A 29 -4.90 -3.43 0.24
C THR A 29 -4.43 -3.98 1.59
N LEU A 30 -4.01 -3.11 2.50
CA LEU A 30 -3.59 -3.49 3.84
C LEU A 30 -4.76 -4.02 4.66
N PHE A 31 -5.91 -3.35 4.59
CA PHE A 31 -7.13 -3.78 5.28
C PHE A 31 -7.55 -5.18 4.85
N ILE A 32 -7.61 -5.46 3.54
CA ILE A 32 -7.94 -6.79 3.01
C ILE A 32 -6.89 -7.83 3.43
N ALA A 33 -5.60 -7.47 3.38
CA ALA A 33 -4.54 -8.36 3.80
C ALA A 33 -4.63 -8.72 5.29
N ASP A 34 -5.01 -7.78 6.13
CA ASP A 34 -5.19 -8.03 7.57
C ASP A 34 -6.41 -8.89 7.87
N LEU A 35 -7.51 -8.72 7.12
CA LEU A 35 -8.66 -9.63 7.18
C LEU A 35 -8.23 -11.07 6.88
N ILE A 36 -7.46 -11.26 5.80
CA ILE A 36 -6.98 -12.58 5.37
C ILE A 36 -6.01 -13.18 6.39
N LYS A 37 -5.05 -12.38 6.90
CA LYS A 37 -4.10 -12.82 7.94
C LYS A 37 -4.79 -13.28 9.23
N LYS A 38 -5.94 -12.68 9.55
CA LYS A 38 -6.79 -13.07 10.70
C LYS A 38 -7.74 -14.23 10.39
N GLY A 39 -7.59 -14.88 9.25
CA GLY A 39 -8.39 -16.04 8.86
C GLY A 39 -9.82 -15.71 8.41
N LEU A 40 -10.12 -14.42 8.19
CA LEU A 40 -11.44 -14.01 7.73
C LEU A 40 -11.57 -14.25 6.22
N LYS A 41 -12.73 -14.80 5.82
CA LYS A 41 -13.04 -15.04 4.42
C LYS A 41 -13.51 -13.74 3.75
N VAL A 42 -12.84 -13.34 2.68
CA VAL A 42 -13.20 -12.18 1.85
C VAL A 42 -13.74 -12.68 0.52
N TYR A 43 -14.90 -12.20 0.12
CA TYR A 43 -15.56 -12.56 -1.13
C TYR A 43 -15.81 -11.32 -1.97
N SER A 44 -15.63 -11.42 -3.29
CA SER A 44 -16.17 -10.44 -4.21
C SER A 44 -17.67 -10.70 -4.43
N TYR A 45 -18.42 -9.64 -4.63
CA TYR A 45 -19.85 -9.73 -4.96
C TYR A 45 -20.12 -8.91 -6.23
N PRO A 46 -20.72 -9.48 -7.26
CA PRO A 46 -20.92 -8.81 -8.54
C PRO A 46 -22.16 -7.89 -8.50
N ALA A 47 -22.10 -6.87 -7.65
CA ALA A 47 -23.12 -5.84 -7.59
C ALA A 47 -22.48 -4.45 -7.67
N ASN A 48 -23.13 -3.58 -8.42
CA ASN A 48 -22.74 -2.17 -8.46
C ASN A 48 -23.35 -1.46 -7.25
N ILE A 49 -22.52 -1.09 -6.27
CA ILE A 49 -22.97 -0.46 -5.03
C ILE A 49 -22.94 1.07 -5.09
N ALA A 50 -22.15 1.65 -6.00
CA ALA A 50 -22.05 3.08 -6.21
C ALA A 50 -21.42 3.40 -7.57
N SER A 51 -21.74 4.56 -8.10
CA SER A 51 -21.01 5.19 -9.20
C SER A 51 -20.26 6.39 -8.65
N VAL A 52 -18.97 6.47 -8.92
CA VAL A 52 -18.10 7.55 -8.41
C VAL A 52 -17.54 8.33 -9.59
N ASP A 53 -17.74 9.65 -9.58
CA ASP A 53 -17.04 10.54 -10.50
C ASP A 53 -15.60 10.74 -10.03
N GLN A 54 -14.65 10.32 -10.86
CA GLN A 54 -13.22 10.43 -10.59
C GLN A 54 -12.57 11.63 -11.29
N SER A 55 -13.31 12.48 -11.97
CA SER A 55 -12.78 13.63 -12.71
C SER A 55 -11.99 14.60 -11.83
N THR A 56 -12.34 14.72 -10.56
CA THR A 56 -11.70 15.58 -9.55
C THR A 56 -10.83 14.81 -8.55
N SER A 57 -10.58 13.53 -8.79
CA SER A 57 -9.82 12.69 -7.85
C SER A 57 -8.37 13.16 -7.72
N THR A 58 -7.93 13.44 -6.50
CA THR A 58 -6.59 13.93 -6.19
C THR A 58 -5.62 12.86 -5.71
N TRP A 59 -6.09 11.64 -5.47
CA TRP A 59 -5.28 10.58 -4.85
C TRP A 59 -4.33 9.85 -5.82
N PHE A 60 -4.59 9.89 -7.14
CA PHE A 60 -3.65 9.38 -8.13
C PHE A 60 -3.14 10.51 -9.03
N LYS A 61 -1.95 11.00 -8.75
CA LYS A 61 -1.26 12.06 -9.50
C LYS A 61 -0.35 11.52 -10.61
N GLY A 62 -0.65 10.34 -11.15
CA GLY A 62 0.15 9.68 -12.17
C GLY A 62 1.35 8.90 -11.60
N TYR A 63 2.10 8.28 -12.52
CA TYR A 63 3.31 7.54 -12.19
C TYR A 63 4.48 8.52 -12.03
N ASN A 64 4.74 8.93 -10.79
CA ASN A 64 5.83 9.82 -10.42
C ASN A 64 6.75 9.16 -9.38
N GLU A 65 7.80 9.84 -8.95
CA GLU A 65 8.75 9.31 -7.96
C GLU A 65 8.08 8.91 -6.64
N LYS A 66 7.15 9.76 -6.17
CA LYS A 66 6.37 9.47 -4.95
C LYS A 66 5.56 8.18 -5.08
N PHE A 67 4.94 7.93 -6.23
CA PHE A 67 4.19 6.68 -6.47
C PHE A 67 5.06 5.44 -6.26
N PHE A 68 6.29 5.42 -6.79
CA PHE A 68 7.18 4.27 -6.63
C PHE A 68 7.72 4.15 -5.20
N TYR A 69 7.97 5.26 -4.53
CA TYR A 69 8.32 5.30 -3.12
C TYR A 69 7.18 4.71 -2.25
N ASP A 70 5.96 5.21 -2.42
CA ASP A 70 4.77 4.76 -1.68
C ASP A 70 4.46 3.28 -1.93
N LYS A 71 4.65 2.79 -3.15
CA LYS A 71 4.55 1.34 -3.45
C LYS A 71 5.58 0.52 -2.69
N GLY A 72 6.79 1.03 -2.53
CA GLY A 72 7.80 0.41 -1.69
C GLY A 72 7.36 0.29 -0.23
N ALA A 73 6.87 1.39 0.34
CA ALA A 73 6.32 1.44 1.70
C ALA A 73 5.15 0.46 1.89
N LEU A 74 4.21 0.45 0.96
CA LEU A 74 3.06 -0.48 0.97
C LEU A 74 3.50 -1.94 1.03
N PHE A 75 4.46 -2.35 0.22
CA PHE A 75 4.94 -3.73 0.24
C PHE A 75 5.79 -4.03 1.48
N GLY A 76 6.45 -3.03 2.06
CA GLY A 76 7.10 -3.12 3.36
C GLY A 76 6.11 -3.40 4.50
N ALA A 77 4.94 -2.75 4.45
CA ALA A 77 3.83 -2.96 5.37
C ALA A 77 3.16 -4.33 5.16
N LEU A 78 2.95 -4.72 3.91
CA LEU A 78 2.21 -5.92 3.54
C LEU A 78 2.94 -7.20 3.97
N SER A 79 4.26 -7.29 3.72
CA SER A 79 5.04 -8.49 4.04
C SER A 79 6.51 -8.18 4.31
N LYS A 80 6.99 -8.61 5.49
CA LYS A 80 8.42 -8.52 5.84
C LYS A 80 9.28 -9.43 4.97
N ARG A 81 8.79 -10.60 4.62
CA ARG A 81 9.53 -11.66 3.91
C ARG A 81 9.49 -11.47 2.39
N TYR A 82 8.31 -11.24 1.85
CA TYR A 82 8.07 -11.21 0.40
C TYR A 82 7.87 -9.81 -0.19
N GLY A 83 7.80 -8.77 0.65
CA GLY A 83 7.50 -7.40 0.21
C GLY A 83 8.49 -6.89 -0.82
N TRP A 84 9.78 -7.17 -0.67
CA TRP A 84 10.78 -6.75 -1.66
C TRP A 84 10.63 -7.50 -3.02
N LEU A 85 10.24 -8.75 -3.00
CA LEU A 85 9.93 -9.49 -4.23
C LEU A 85 8.72 -8.87 -4.95
N LEU A 86 7.68 -8.52 -4.20
CA LEU A 86 6.49 -7.83 -4.74
C LEU A 86 6.88 -6.48 -5.35
N CYS A 87 7.75 -5.69 -4.72
CA CYS A 87 8.28 -4.45 -5.30
C CYS A 87 8.91 -4.70 -6.67
N ARG A 88 9.75 -5.72 -6.80
CA ARG A 88 10.43 -6.05 -8.06
C ARG A 88 9.43 -6.44 -9.14
N LEU A 89 8.44 -7.26 -8.82
CA LEU A 89 7.39 -7.68 -9.75
C LEU A 89 6.56 -6.50 -10.25
N VAL A 90 6.17 -5.59 -9.34
CA VAL A 90 5.40 -4.40 -9.72
C VAL A 90 6.22 -3.43 -10.55
N LEU A 91 7.49 -3.22 -10.23
CA LEU A 91 8.38 -2.41 -11.06
C LEU A 91 8.53 -2.99 -12.46
N TRP A 92 8.71 -4.30 -12.57
CA TRP A 92 8.80 -4.97 -13.87
C TRP A 92 7.50 -4.85 -14.67
N LYS A 93 6.36 -5.07 -14.02
CA LYS A 93 5.03 -4.90 -14.64
C LYS A 93 4.81 -3.46 -15.13
N ASN A 94 5.24 -2.48 -14.34
CA ASN A 94 5.05 -1.05 -14.64
C ASN A 94 6.25 -0.41 -15.37
N ARG A 95 7.12 -1.17 -16.01
CA ARG A 95 8.30 -0.63 -16.70
C ARG A 95 7.96 0.37 -17.80
N ARG A 96 6.81 0.20 -18.48
CA ARG A 96 6.32 1.17 -19.48
C ARG A 96 5.88 2.48 -18.82
N SER A 97 5.23 2.41 -17.66
CA SER A 97 4.81 3.59 -16.91
C SER A 97 6.01 4.37 -16.36
N LEU A 98 7.08 3.69 -15.93
CA LEU A 98 8.36 4.30 -15.57
C LEU A 98 8.94 5.09 -16.76
N PHE A 99 9.00 4.47 -17.94
CA PHE A 99 9.50 5.09 -19.15
C PHE A 99 8.69 6.35 -19.53
N ASN A 100 7.36 6.26 -19.51
CA ASN A 100 6.47 7.39 -19.81
C ASN A 100 6.61 8.54 -18.79
N ALA A 101 7.00 8.23 -17.55
CA ALA A 101 7.28 9.21 -16.50
C ALA A 101 8.73 9.75 -16.53
N ASN A 102 9.52 9.41 -17.53
CA ASN A 102 10.96 9.72 -17.63
C ASN A 102 11.77 9.23 -16.42
N ILE A 103 11.32 8.16 -15.75
CA ILE A 103 12.01 7.56 -14.61
C ILE A 103 12.73 6.29 -15.09
N SER A 104 14.05 6.25 -14.97
CA SER A 104 14.80 5.03 -15.30
C SER A 104 14.42 3.88 -14.38
N TYR A 105 14.44 2.64 -14.87
CA TYR A 105 14.15 1.45 -14.05
C TYR A 105 15.04 1.36 -12.81
N ARG A 106 16.31 1.77 -12.93
CA ARG A 106 17.26 1.83 -11.81
C ARG A 106 16.80 2.85 -10.75
N CYS A 107 16.31 4.03 -11.17
CA CYS A 107 15.77 5.04 -10.28
C CYS A 107 14.49 4.55 -9.60
N GLY A 108 13.53 4.03 -10.33
CA GLY A 108 12.30 3.43 -9.77
C GLY A 108 12.59 2.34 -8.73
N LYS A 109 13.62 1.50 -8.98
CA LYS A 109 14.07 0.49 -8.03
C LYS A 109 14.67 1.11 -6.75
N LYS A 110 15.45 2.19 -6.86
CA LYS A 110 16.00 2.91 -5.70
C LYS A 110 14.88 3.54 -4.87
N LEU A 111 13.92 4.19 -5.52
CA LEU A 111 12.74 4.81 -4.85
C LEU A 111 11.92 3.77 -4.10
N ALA A 112 11.56 2.67 -4.75
CA ALA A 112 10.81 1.60 -4.10
C ALA A 112 11.59 0.96 -2.93
N LYS A 113 12.92 0.81 -3.06
CA LYS A 113 13.76 0.33 -1.96
C LYS A 113 13.78 1.31 -0.80
N ALA A 114 13.89 2.60 -1.09
CA ALA A 114 13.89 3.65 -0.05
C ALA A 114 12.56 3.66 0.72
N GLY A 115 11.41 3.60 0.03
CA GLY A 115 10.10 3.50 0.66
C GLY A 115 9.94 2.22 1.49
N PHE A 116 10.38 1.07 0.97
CA PHE A 116 10.34 -0.21 1.67
C PHE A 116 11.14 -0.21 2.96
N VAL A 117 12.36 0.33 2.92
CA VAL A 117 13.25 0.40 4.08
C VAL A 117 12.77 1.48 5.06
N GLY A 118 12.42 2.66 4.55
CA GLY A 118 11.96 3.79 5.37
C GLY A 118 10.72 3.45 6.19
N PHE A 119 9.71 2.83 5.58
CA PHE A 119 8.52 2.38 6.30
C PHE A 119 8.88 1.41 7.44
N ARG A 120 9.76 0.45 7.19
CA ARG A 120 10.14 -0.55 8.20
C ARG A 120 10.95 0.04 9.35
N HIS A 121 11.77 1.05 9.09
CA HIS A 121 12.52 1.77 10.12
C HIS A 121 11.60 2.55 11.04
N ASN A 122 10.66 3.30 10.48
CA ASN A 122 9.71 4.12 11.25
C ASN A 122 8.83 3.27 12.16
N VAL A 123 8.28 2.17 11.65
CA VAL A 123 7.45 1.25 12.46
C VAL A 123 8.25 0.58 13.58
N THR A 124 9.55 0.34 13.39
CA THR A 124 10.39 -0.23 14.44
C THR A 124 10.70 0.80 15.52
N TYR A 125 10.86 2.07 15.15
CA TYR A 125 11.08 3.17 16.08
C TYR A 125 9.84 3.46 16.94
N GLU A 126 8.67 3.55 16.34
CA GLU A 126 7.39 3.75 17.06
C GLU A 126 7.15 2.64 18.10
N ARG A 127 7.35 1.38 17.74
CA ARG A 127 7.17 0.24 18.67
C ARG A 127 8.15 0.23 19.85
N ARG A 128 9.31 0.86 19.73
CA ARG A 128 10.24 1.01 20.85
C ARG A 128 9.76 2.05 21.85
N ASN A 129 9.20 3.17 21.33
CA ASN A 129 8.71 4.26 22.18
C ASN A 129 7.38 3.92 22.88
N ASP A 130 6.58 3.01 22.32
CA ASP A 130 5.33 2.54 22.94
C ASP A 130 5.57 1.53 24.08
N ASN A 131 6.80 1.03 24.26
CA ASN A 131 7.19 0.07 25.29
C ASN A 131 8.11 0.66 26.39
N GLU A 132 8.37 1.95 26.34
CA GLU A 132 9.02 2.74 27.40
C GLU A 132 8.00 3.57 28.19
#